data_5387f1858e46907266dfda4825812961
#
_entry.id   5387f1858e46907266dfda4825812961
#
_cell.length_a   1.000
_cell.length_b   1.000
_cell.length_c   1.000
_cell.angle_alpha   90.00
_cell.angle_beta   90.00
_cell.angle_gamma   90.00
#
_symmetry.space_group_name_H-M   'P 1'
#
loop_
_entity.id
_entity.type
_entity.pdbx_description
1 polymer ?
#
loop_
_entity_poly.entity_id
_entity_poly.type
_entity_poly.pdbx_seq_one_letter_code
_entity_poly.pdbx_strand_id
1 'polypeptide(L)'
;MAKYDYQKTSKIPYLETAGYPLLIRLRKRRFKCKDCGKMAVAETPLVKKNHQISVAVNQKIAQLLIENQAMKHIAHRLSISTSSVMRKLNEFKFETDWNTLPEVMSWDEYAFKKGKMSFIAQDFDSLNVIAILDGRTQATIRNHFLRYPRKVRNRVKVITMAWICLVPIINLLNSFFRMQKLYSTAFISCNTLVAL
;
A
#
# COMPACT_ATOMS: atom_id res chain seq x y z
N MET A 1 31.11 -1.38 31.26
CA MET A 1 31.67 -1.78 29.93
C MET A 1 32.83 -0.88 29.56
N ALA A 2 33.96 -1.45 29.13
CA ALA A 2 35.13 -0.67 28.70
C ALA A 2 35.08 -0.44 27.17
N LYS A 3 35.66 0.70 26.75
CA LYS A 3 35.87 0.97 25.30
C LYS A 3 36.77 -0.13 24.72
N TYR A 4 36.35 -0.73 23.61
CA TYR A 4 37.11 -1.85 23.03
C TYR A 4 37.71 -1.44 21.68
N ASP A 5 36.91 -1.48 20.62
CA ASP A 5 37.35 -1.11 19.28
C ASP A 5 36.20 -0.44 18.48
N TYR A 6 36.30 -0.44 17.16
CA TYR A 6 35.28 0.08 16.28
C TYR A 6 34.77 -0.98 15.33
N GLN A 7 33.49 -0.90 14.98
CA GLN A 7 32.96 -1.66 13.86
C GLN A 7 33.58 -1.23 12.54
N LYS A 8 33.55 -2.11 11.54
CA LYS A 8 33.82 -1.75 10.15
C LYS A 8 32.94 -0.57 9.74
N THR A 9 33.54 0.39 9.03
CA THR A 9 32.79 1.57 8.53
C THR A 9 31.66 1.13 7.61
N SER A 10 30.44 1.57 7.92
CA SER A 10 29.25 1.35 7.09
C SER A 10 28.95 2.62 6.28
N LYS A 11 28.52 2.44 5.03
CA LYS A 11 28.00 3.51 4.18
C LYS A 11 26.48 3.56 4.36
N ILE A 12 25.98 4.65 4.90
CA ILE A 12 24.56 4.84 5.22
C ILE A 12 23.98 5.87 4.25
N PRO A 13 23.00 5.51 3.40
CA PRO A 13 22.29 6.47 2.58
C PRO A 13 21.59 7.52 3.45
N TYR A 14 21.62 8.76 2.99
CA TYR A 14 20.95 9.88 3.64
C TYR A 14 20.15 10.68 2.61
N LEU A 15 19.44 11.70 3.06
CA LEU A 15 18.68 12.56 2.16
C LEU A 15 19.62 13.31 1.22
N GLU A 16 19.20 13.49 -0.02
CA GLU A 16 19.93 14.29 -1.00
C GLU A 16 20.13 15.72 -0.51
N THR A 17 21.26 16.29 -0.83
CA THR A 17 21.58 17.69 -0.51
C THR A 17 21.97 18.41 -1.81
N ALA A 18 21.27 19.51 -2.14
CA ALA A 18 21.47 20.26 -3.38
C ALA A 18 21.40 19.39 -4.65
N GLY A 19 20.51 18.38 -4.69
CA GLY A 19 20.34 17.47 -5.82
C GLY A 19 21.38 16.34 -5.91
N TYR A 20 22.30 16.24 -4.95
CA TYR A 20 23.32 15.19 -4.93
C TYR A 20 23.01 14.12 -3.87
N PRO A 21 23.19 12.83 -4.19
CA PRO A 21 23.03 11.76 -3.22
C PRO A 21 24.08 11.84 -2.12
N LEU A 22 23.64 11.70 -0.87
CA LEU A 22 24.52 11.77 0.29
C LEU A 22 24.71 10.40 0.93
N LEU A 23 25.96 10.01 1.17
CA LEU A 23 26.35 8.81 1.89
C LEU A 23 27.15 9.16 3.13
N ILE A 24 26.63 8.79 4.30
CA ILE A 24 27.31 8.97 5.57
C ILE A 24 28.20 7.76 5.85
N ARG A 25 29.50 7.97 6.07
CA ARG A 25 30.43 6.94 6.55
C ARG A 25 30.34 6.87 8.07
N LEU A 26 29.65 5.85 8.58
CA LEU A 26 29.42 5.66 10.00
C LEU A 26 30.35 4.57 10.56
N ARG A 27 31.11 4.91 11.60
CA ARG A 27 31.98 4.01 12.33
C ARG A 27 31.55 3.98 13.79
N LYS A 28 30.86 2.90 14.23
CA LYS A 28 30.35 2.76 15.59
C LYS A 28 31.40 2.19 16.52
N ARG A 29 31.50 2.71 17.74
CA ARG A 29 32.35 2.16 18.80
C ARG A 29 31.72 0.90 19.38
N ARG A 30 32.59 -0.08 19.69
CA ARG A 30 32.23 -1.29 20.44
C ARG A 30 32.74 -1.18 21.87
N PHE A 31 32.00 -1.82 22.77
CA PHE A 31 32.32 -1.91 24.18
C PHE A 31 32.34 -3.38 24.58
N LYS A 32 33.25 -3.74 25.49
CA LYS A 32 33.35 -5.10 26.03
C LYS A 32 33.17 -5.06 27.54
N CYS A 33 32.36 -5.96 28.10
CA CYS A 33 32.29 -6.13 29.53
C CYS A 33 33.53 -6.85 30.04
N LYS A 34 34.14 -6.34 31.11
CA LYS A 34 35.34 -6.96 31.69
C LYS A 34 34.99 -8.28 32.40
N ASP A 35 33.78 -8.38 32.96
CA ASP A 35 33.38 -9.52 33.81
C ASP A 35 32.84 -10.68 32.97
N CYS A 36 31.91 -10.41 32.04
CA CYS A 36 31.23 -11.45 31.27
C CYS A 36 31.66 -11.53 29.78
N GLY A 37 32.59 -10.69 29.32
CA GLY A 37 33.07 -10.68 27.94
C GLY A 37 32.05 -10.22 26.89
N LYS A 38 30.80 -9.97 27.23
CA LYS A 38 29.74 -9.53 26.31
C LYS A 38 30.12 -8.23 25.59
N MET A 39 29.78 -8.17 24.31
CA MET A 39 30.05 -7.01 23.46
C MET A 39 28.76 -6.23 23.19
N ALA A 40 28.88 -4.90 23.23
CA ALA A 40 27.81 -3.99 22.84
C ALA A 40 28.36 -2.97 21.81
N VAL A 41 27.48 -2.49 20.98
CA VAL A 41 27.81 -1.48 19.97
C VAL A 41 27.08 -0.19 20.30
N ALA A 42 27.75 0.94 20.15
CA ALA A 42 27.14 2.26 20.35
C ALA A 42 25.90 2.43 19.47
N GLU A 43 24.81 2.83 20.07
CA GLU A 43 23.59 3.18 19.34
C GLU A 43 23.67 4.61 18.82
N THR A 44 22.88 4.90 17.81
CA THR A 44 22.80 6.22 17.18
C THR A 44 21.39 6.45 16.69
N PRO A 45 20.84 7.67 16.79
CA PRO A 45 19.52 7.98 16.26
C PRO A 45 19.48 7.95 14.73
N LEU A 46 20.63 7.98 14.07
CA LEU A 46 20.72 8.01 12.62
C LEU A 46 20.20 6.73 11.96
N VAL A 47 20.44 5.57 12.57
CA VAL A 47 20.08 4.22 12.02
C VAL A 47 19.59 3.34 13.14
N LYS A 48 18.53 2.62 12.93
CA LYS A 48 18.06 1.58 13.87
C LYS A 48 19.11 0.47 14.02
N LYS A 49 19.08 -0.23 15.13
CA LYS A 49 19.93 -1.40 15.37
C LYS A 49 19.79 -2.41 14.22
N ASN A 50 20.92 -2.91 13.74
CA ASN A 50 21.00 -3.87 12.61
C ASN A 50 20.44 -3.38 11.26
N HIS A 51 20.25 -2.07 11.08
CA HIS A 51 19.83 -1.48 9.81
C HIS A 51 20.97 -0.70 9.17
N GLN A 52 20.91 -0.57 7.84
CA GLN A 52 21.87 0.19 7.03
C GLN A 52 21.24 1.37 6.28
N ILE A 53 19.95 1.61 6.46
CA ILE A 53 19.22 2.73 5.89
C ILE A 53 18.88 3.67 7.03
N SER A 54 19.14 4.97 6.86
CA SER A 54 18.85 5.98 7.88
C SER A 54 17.34 6.12 8.14
N VAL A 55 17.00 6.56 9.34
CA VAL A 55 15.58 6.81 9.71
C VAL A 55 14.97 7.85 8.77
N ALA A 56 15.72 8.91 8.44
CA ALA A 56 15.28 9.97 7.52
C ALA A 56 14.96 9.43 6.12
N VAL A 57 15.80 8.54 5.57
CA VAL A 57 15.55 7.91 4.26
C VAL A 57 14.31 7.02 4.32
N ASN A 58 14.10 6.25 5.40
CA ASN A 58 12.89 5.45 5.57
C ASN A 58 11.61 6.32 5.58
N GLN A 59 11.64 7.45 6.24
CA GLN A 59 10.52 8.41 6.26
C GLN A 59 10.29 9.00 4.85
N LYS A 60 11.37 9.37 4.15
CA LYS A 60 11.27 9.91 2.80
C LYS A 60 10.74 8.90 1.79
N ILE A 61 11.09 7.60 1.90
CA ILE A 61 10.49 6.54 1.08
C ILE A 61 8.97 6.53 1.26
N ALA A 62 8.48 6.58 2.51
CA ALA A 62 7.06 6.60 2.81
C ALA A 62 6.36 7.78 2.13
N GLN A 63 6.92 8.98 2.28
CA GLN A 63 6.40 10.20 1.66
C GLN A 63 6.32 10.07 0.13
N LEU A 64 7.40 9.64 -0.52
CA LEU A 64 7.45 9.53 -1.98
C LEU A 64 6.51 8.44 -2.53
N LEU A 65 6.26 7.39 -1.76
CA LEU A 65 5.26 6.37 -2.13
C LEU A 65 3.83 6.93 -2.09
N ILE A 66 3.52 7.79 -1.11
CA ILE A 66 2.22 8.49 -1.03
C ILE A 66 2.06 9.48 -2.20
N GLU A 67 3.17 10.10 -2.65
CA GLU A 67 3.20 10.98 -3.82
C GLU A 67 3.09 10.22 -5.16
N ASN A 68 2.76 8.93 -5.15
CA ASN A 68 2.61 8.06 -6.34
C ASN A 68 3.86 7.97 -7.23
N GLN A 69 5.05 8.16 -6.67
CA GLN A 69 6.28 8.01 -7.43
C GLN A 69 6.64 6.54 -7.67
N ALA A 70 7.14 6.24 -8.87
CA ALA A 70 7.58 4.88 -9.21
C ALA A 70 8.74 4.43 -8.30
N MET A 71 8.69 3.20 -7.78
CA MET A 71 9.70 2.64 -6.87
C MET A 71 11.13 2.72 -7.44
N LYS A 72 11.28 2.61 -8.76
CA LYS A 72 12.57 2.75 -9.44
C LYS A 72 13.14 4.18 -9.31
N HIS A 73 12.29 5.19 -9.43
CA HIS A 73 12.68 6.59 -9.26
C HIS A 73 13.05 6.89 -7.80
N ILE A 74 12.25 6.39 -6.85
CA ILE A 74 12.55 6.51 -5.41
C ILE A 74 13.90 5.89 -5.09
N ALA A 75 14.15 4.68 -5.60
CA ALA A 75 15.40 3.96 -5.38
C ALA A 75 16.60 4.74 -5.92
N HIS A 76 16.51 5.26 -7.14
CA HIS A 76 17.55 6.08 -7.77
C HIS A 76 17.81 7.36 -6.97
N ARG A 77 16.77 8.12 -6.66
CA ARG A 77 16.84 9.39 -5.91
C ARG A 77 17.48 9.25 -4.54
N LEU A 78 17.20 8.14 -3.84
CA LEU A 78 17.70 7.90 -2.48
C LEU A 78 18.98 7.03 -2.44
N SER A 79 19.54 6.67 -3.61
CA SER A 79 20.74 5.81 -3.74
C SER A 79 20.61 4.48 -2.99
N ILE A 80 19.44 3.85 -3.09
CA ILE A 80 19.11 2.55 -2.51
C ILE A 80 18.62 1.57 -3.59
N SER A 81 18.51 0.29 -3.26
CA SER A 81 17.94 -0.68 -4.19
C SER A 81 16.40 -0.60 -4.24
N THR A 82 15.82 -0.92 -5.40
CA THR A 82 14.35 -1.04 -5.54
C THR A 82 13.77 -2.07 -4.57
N SER A 83 14.52 -3.15 -4.29
CA SER A 83 14.13 -4.14 -3.28
C SER A 83 14.02 -3.56 -1.87
N SER A 84 14.84 -2.53 -1.55
CA SER A 84 14.72 -1.83 -0.25
C SER A 84 13.46 -0.98 -0.18
N VAL A 85 13.08 -0.33 -1.29
CA VAL A 85 11.81 0.42 -1.38
C VAL A 85 10.62 -0.54 -1.24
N MET A 86 10.66 -1.68 -1.94
CA MET A 86 9.60 -2.70 -1.87
C MET A 86 9.45 -3.28 -0.46
N ARG A 87 10.57 -3.59 0.22
CA ARG A 87 10.52 -4.03 1.62
C ARG A 87 9.86 -2.98 2.52
N LYS A 88 10.14 -1.72 2.28
CA LYS A 88 9.53 -0.64 3.04
C LYS A 88 8.03 -0.53 2.76
N LEU A 89 7.61 -0.66 1.49
CA LEU A 89 6.20 -0.71 1.14
C LEU A 89 5.46 -1.84 1.88
N ASN A 90 6.08 -3.02 1.97
CA ASN A 90 5.49 -4.17 2.67
C ASN A 90 5.42 -4.00 4.20
N GLU A 91 6.17 -3.04 4.78
CA GLU A 91 6.04 -2.69 6.21
C GLU A 91 4.78 -1.87 6.49
N PHE A 92 4.21 -1.19 5.49
CA PHE A 92 2.95 -0.47 5.64
C PHE A 92 1.79 -1.45 5.72
N LYS A 93 1.12 -1.45 6.84
CA LYS A 93 -0.14 -2.17 7.03
C LYS A 93 -1.28 -1.19 6.71
N PHE A 94 -2.00 -1.46 5.66
CA PHE A 94 -3.25 -0.76 5.37
C PHE A 94 -4.36 -1.46 6.13
N GLU A 95 -4.85 -0.83 7.18
CA GLU A 95 -5.99 -1.33 7.92
C GLU A 95 -7.27 -0.86 7.23
N THR A 96 -8.15 -1.80 6.92
CA THR A 96 -9.46 -1.48 6.36
C THR A 96 -10.36 -0.97 7.49
N ASP A 97 -10.94 0.21 7.33
CA ASP A 97 -11.99 0.68 8.23
C ASP A 97 -13.31 -0.01 7.90
N TRP A 98 -13.69 -0.96 8.73
CA TRP A 98 -14.93 -1.72 8.57
C TRP A 98 -16.19 -0.98 9.04
N ASN A 99 -16.06 0.25 9.56
CA ASN A 99 -17.15 1.03 10.11
C ASN A 99 -17.70 2.07 9.15
N THR A 100 -17.00 2.30 8.03
CA THR A 100 -17.41 3.31 7.05
C THR A 100 -17.44 2.74 5.64
N LEU A 101 -18.46 3.15 4.88
CA LEU A 101 -18.56 3.01 3.43
C LEU A 101 -19.17 4.29 2.87
N PRO A 102 -18.72 4.76 1.70
CA PRO A 102 -19.30 5.92 1.04
C PRO A 102 -20.71 5.60 0.53
N GLU A 103 -21.50 6.65 0.31
CA GLU A 103 -22.84 6.50 -0.24
C GLU A 103 -22.82 6.13 -1.73
N VAL A 104 -21.79 6.60 -2.44
CA VAL A 104 -21.58 6.32 -3.87
C VAL A 104 -20.24 5.61 -4.05
N MET A 105 -20.26 4.43 -4.63
CA MET A 105 -19.06 3.65 -4.91
C MET A 105 -18.88 3.45 -6.41
N SER A 106 -17.64 3.35 -6.86
CA SER A 106 -17.27 2.86 -8.17
C SER A 106 -16.61 1.50 -8.05
N TRP A 107 -17.07 0.55 -8.87
CA TRP A 107 -16.54 -0.80 -8.94
C TRP A 107 -15.98 -1.07 -10.32
N ASP A 108 -14.81 -1.67 -10.37
CA ASP A 108 -14.13 -1.99 -11.62
C ASP A 108 -13.31 -3.27 -11.51
N GLU A 109 -12.91 -3.80 -12.65
CA GLU A 109 -11.99 -4.93 -12.78
C GLU A 109 -10.70 -4.45 -13.43
N TYR A 110 -9.56 -4.88 -12.90
CA TYR A 110 -8.29 -4.57 -13.52
C TYR A 110 -7.41 -5.81 -13.69
N ALA A 111 -6.60 -5.79 -14.73
CA ALA A 111 -5.64 -6.88 -14.99
C ALA A 111 -4.40 -6.69 -14.12
N PHE A 112 -4.27 -7.49 -13.08
CA PHE A 112 -3.10 -7.47 -12.21
C PHE A 112 -1.90 -8.20 -12.83
N LYS A 113 -2.17 -9.30 -13.52
CA LYS A 113 -1.17 -10.17 -14.17
C LYS A 113 -1.81 -10.75 -15.43
N LYS A 114 -0.97 -11.14 -16.42
CA LYS A 114 -1.48 -11.81 -17.62
C LYS A 114 -2.40 -12.99 -17.23
N GLY A 115 -3.67 -12.90 -17.63
CA GLY A 115 -4.71 -13.87 -17.34
C GLY A 115 -5.31 -13.82 -15.94
N LYS A 116 -4.92 -12.88 -15.07
CA LYS A 116 -5.53 -12.70 -13.74
C LYS A 116 -6.19 -11.32 -13.66
N MET A 117 -7.50 -11.35 -13.45
CA MET A 117 -8.30 -10.16 -13.18
C MET A 117 -8.54 -10.04 -11.68
N SER A 118 -8.43 -8.83 -11.18
CA SER A 118 -8.69 -8.44 -9.79
C SER A 118 -9.84 -7.44 -9.76
N PHE A 119 -10.49 -7.34 -8.61
CA PHE A 119 -11.58 -6.41 -8.37
C PHE A 119 -11.08 -5.21 -7.58
N ILE A 120 -11.57 -4.03 -7.92
CA ILE A 120 -11.32 -2.79 -7.20
C ILE A 120 -12.64 -2.10 -6.86
N ALA A 121 -12.74 -1.59 -5.65
CA ALA A 121 -13.82 -0.71 -5.22
C ALA A 121 -13.22 0.60 -4.71
N GLN A 122 -13.80 1.70 -5.11
CA GLN A 122 -13.38 3.04 -4.69
C GLN A 122 -14.58 3.93 -4.37
N ASP A 123 -14.36 4.92 -3.55
CA ASP A 123 -15.28 6.01 -3.34
C ASP A 123 -15.37 6.83 -4.64
N PHE A 124 -16.58 7.09 -5.11
CA PHE A 124 -16.79 7.80 -6.37
C PHE A 124 -16.36 9.27 -6.29
N ASP A 125 -16.59 9.92 -5.15
CA ASP A 125 -16.34 11.35 -4.98
C ASP A 125 -14.87 11.64 -4.64
N SER A 126 -14.31 10.92 -3.67
CA SER A 126 -12.94 11.15 -3.20
C SER A 126 -11.88 10.36 -3.98
N LEU A 127 -12.29 9.39 -4.81
CA LEU A 127 -11.42 8.44 -5.54
C LEU A 127 -10.55 7.58 -4.63
N ASN A 128 -10.81 7.57 -3.32
CA ASN A 128 -10.08 6.72 -2.39
C ASN A 128 -10.41 5.24 -2.60
N VAL A 129 -9.38 4.41 -2.64
CA VAL A 129 -9.55 2.97 -2.78
C VAL A 129 -10.08 2.38 -1.48
N ILE A 130 -11.24 1.71 -1.57
CA ILE A 130 -11.91 1.03 -0.46
C ILE A 130 -11.39 -0.40 -0.34
N ALA A 131 -11.30 -1.10 -1.46
CA ALA A 131 -10.86 -2.48 -1.51
C ALA A 131 -10.19 -2.84 -2.84
N ILE A 132 -9.17 -3.69 -2.75
CA ILE A 132 -8.57 -4.39 -3.88
C ILE A 132 -8.58 -5.87 -3.52
N LEU A 133 -9.26 -6.70 -4.34
CA LEU A 133 -9.42 -8.11 -4.06
C LEU A 133 -8.69 -8.96 -5.11
N ASP A 134 -7.99 -10.00 -4.65
CA ASP A 134 -7.39 -10.99 -5.55
C ASP A 134 -8.48 -11.90 -6.13
N GLY A 135 -8.92 -11.54 -7.33
CA GLY A 135 -10.01 -12.18 -8.04
C GLY A 135 -11.30 -11.35 -8.06
N ARG A 136 -12.14 -11.69 -9.04
CA ARG A 136 -13.40 -10.99 -9.36
C ARG A 136 -14.65 -11.83 -9.17
N THR A 137 -14.53 -12.99 -8.53
CA THR A 137 -15.68 -13.87 -8.36
C THR A 137 -16.71 -13.25 -7.42
N GLN A 138 -17.97 -13.51 -7.68
CA GLN A 138 -19.08 -13.09 -6.86
C GLN A 138 -18.87 -13.46 -5.37
N ALA A 139 -18.35 -14.67 -5.12
CA ALA A 139 -18.06 -15.14 -3.77
C ALA A 139 -16.97 -14.31 -3.09
N THR A 140 -15.91 -13.94 -3.82
CA THR A 140 -14.80 -13.11 -3.27
C THR A 140 -15.32 -11.73 -2.86
N ILE A 141 -16.06 -11.07 -3.74
CA ILE A 141 -16.64 -9.74 -3.49
C ILE A 141 -17.63 -9.82 -2.32
N ARG A 142 -18.52 -10.80 -2.36
CA ARG A 142 -19.50 -11.05 -1.30
C ARG A 142 -18.84 -11.22 0.06
N ASN A 143 -17.86 -12.10 0.17
CA ASN A 143 -17.19 -12.39 1.44
C ASN A 143 -16.45 -11.18 2.00
N HIS A 144 -15.92 -10.31 1.12
CA HIS A 144 -15.29 -9.08 1.55
C HIS A 144 -16.32 -8.10 2.14
N PHE A 145 -17.38 -7.78 1.40
CA PHE A 145 -18.36 -6.80 1.84
C PHE A 145 -19.25 -7.29 3.00
N LEU A 146 -19.39 -8.60 3.20
CA LEU A 146 -20.08 -9.15 4.38
C LEU A 146 -19.37 -8.83 5.71
N ARG A 147 -18.09 -8.49 5.68
CA ARG A 147 -17.35 -8.06 6.89
C ARG A 147 -17.85 -6.72 7.41
N TYR A 148 -18.40 -5.88 6.55
CA TYR A 148 -19.03 -4.62 6.97
C TYR A 148 -20.36 -4.90 7.68
N PRO A 149 -20.64 -4.24 8.82
CA PRO A 149 -21.93 -4.33 9.49
C PRO A 149 -23.08 -3.96 8.55
N ARG A 150 -24.24 -4.61 8.70
CA ARG A 150 -25.43 -4.36 7.87
C ARG A 150 -25.81 -2.86 7.85
N LYS A 151 -25.70 -2.18 9.00
CA LYS A 151 -25.98 -0.76 9.13
C LYS A 151 -25.09 0.11 8.22
N VAL A 152 -23.81 -0.28 8.08
CA VAL A 152 -22.83 0.41 7.23
C VAL A 152 -23.14 0.16 5.76
N ARG A 153 -23.39 -1.10 5.40
CA ARG A 153 -23.75 -1.48 4.02
C ARG A 153 -25.04 -0.80 3.52
N ASN A 154 -26.01 -0.61 4.39
CA ASN A 154 -27.27 0.07 4.05
C ASN A 154 -27.13 1.58 3.78
N ARG A 155 -25.94 2.18 4.04
CA ARG A 155 -25.66 3.58 3.66
C ARG A 155 -25.31 3.74 2.20
N VAL A 156 -24.86 2.68 1.56
CA VAL A 156 -24.52 2.71 0.12
C VAL A 156 -25.80 2.84 -0.68
N LYS A 157 -25.91 3.93 -1.44
CA LYS A 157 -27.09 4.26 -2.25
C LYS A 157 -26.88 3.93 -3.73
N VAL A 158 -25.66 4.12 -4.21
CA VAL A 158 -25.31 4.02 -5.63
C VAL A 158 -24.02 3.24 -5.81
N ILE A 159 -23.99 2.34 -6.77
CA ILE A 159 -22.77 1.71 -7.26
C ILE A 159 -22.69 1.92 -8.77
N THR A 160 -21.59 2.56 -9.20
CA THR A 160 -21.25 2.69 -10.62
C THR A 160 -20.29 1.59 -11.02
N MET A 161 -20.47 0.99 -12.18
CA MET A 161 -19.61 -0.08 -12.69
C MET A 161 -19.08 0.29 -14.07
N ALA A 162 -17.75 0.19 -14.24
CA ALA A 162 -17.09 0.61 -15.48
C ALA A 162 -17.05 -0.47 -16.56
N TRP A 163 -17.21 -1.77 -16.25
CA TRP A 163 -17.13 -2.84 -17.25
C TRP A 163 -18.15 -3.99 -17.03
N ILE A 164 -18.64 -4.53 -18.13
CA ILE A 164 -19.85 -5.34 -18.27
C ILE A 164 -19.53 -6.82 -18.47
N CYS A 165 -19.10 -7.51 -17.43
CA CYS A 165 -19.32 -8.96 -17.39
C CYS A 165 -20.02 -9.40 -16.09
N LEU A 166 -20.89 -8.55 -15.55
CA LEU A 166 -21.35 -8.62 -14.17
C LEU A 166 -22.87 -8.83 -14.00
N VAL A 167 -23.58 -9.36 -15.00
CA VAL A 167 -24.99 -9.78 -14.79
C VAL A 167 -25.15 -10.63 -13.50
N PRO A 168 -24.23 -11.53 -13.14
CA PRO A 168 -24.32 -12.23 -11.86
C PRO A 168 -24.15 -11.34 -10.63
N ILE A 169 -23.41 -10.23 -10.73
CA ILE A 169 -23.15 -9.34 -9.59
C ILE A 169 -24.34 -8.44 -9.28
N ILE A 170 -25.18 -8.11 -10.24
CA ILE A 170 -26.39 -7.31 -10.02
C ILE A 170 -27.33 -7.99 -9.00
N ASN A 171 -27.54 -9.31 -9.12
CA ASN A 171 -28.34 -10.07 -8.16
C ASN A 171 -27.71 -10.09 -6.76
N LEU A 172 -26.37 -10.09 -6.70
CA LEU A 172 -25.62 -9.99 -5.46
C LEU A 172 -25.85 -8.63 -4.79
N LEU A 173 -25.73 -7.54 -5.55
CA LEU A 173 -25.86 -6.18 -5.05
C LEU A 173 -27.24 -5.96 -4.41
N ASN A 174 -28.28 -6.40 -5.06
CA ASN A 174 -29.67 -6.28 -4.55
C ASN A 174 -29.88 -7.05 -3.23
N SER A 175 -29.13 -8.14 -3.00
CA SER A 175 -29.22 -8.91 -1.76
C SER A 175 -28.40 -8.33 -0.59
N PHE A 176 -27.41 -7.49 -0.88
CA PHE A 176 -26.43 -6.97 0.11
C PHE A 176 -26.63 -5.53 0.50
N PHE A 177 -26.91 -4.70 -0.48
CA PHE A 177 -27.07 -3.26 -0.33
C PHE A 177 -28.53 -2.92 -0.60
N ARG A 178 -29.13 -2.10 0.26
CA ARG A 178 -30.45 -1.54 0.01
C ARG A 178 -30.32 -0.39 -1.01
N MET A 179 -29.87 -0.72 -2.22
CA MET A 179 -29.51 0.27 -3.22
C MET A 179 -30.74 0.99 -3.79
N GLN A 180 -30.60 2.29 -4.02
CA GLN A 180 -31.60 3.10 -4.70
C GLN A 180 -31.40 3.11 -6.22
N LYS A 181 -30.13 3.04 -6.69
CA LYS A 181 -29.80 3.08 -8.13
C LYS A 181 -28.50 2.33 -8.44
N LEU A 182 -28.48 1.66 -9.55
CA LEU A 182 -27.31 1.05 -10.18
C LEU A 182 -27.07 1.77 -11.51
N TYR A 183 -25.89 2.31 -11.71
CA TYR A 183 -25.46 2.89 -12.98
C TYR A 183 -24.36 2.03 -13.61
N SER A 184 -24.58 1.61 -14.85
CA SER A 184 -23.55 1.02 -15.69
C SER A 184 -23.05 2.09 -16.64
N THR A 185 -21.81 2.56 -16.46
CA THR A 185 -21.15 3.39 -17.46
C THR A 185 -20.43 2.49 -18.44
N ALA A 186 -21.08 2.19 -19.56
CA ALA A 186 -20.42 1.57 -20.70
C ALA A 186 -19.48 2.60 -21.32
N PHE A 187 -18.16 2.49 -21.10
CA PHE A 187 -17.19 3.09 -22.00
C PHE A 187 -17.10 2.20 -23.26
N ILE A 188 -17.42 2.81 -24.35
CA ILE A 188 -17.60 2.29 -25.68
C ILE A 188 -16.37 1.50 -26.15
N SER A 189 -16.49 0.19 -26.26
CA SER A 189 -15.97 -0.61 -27.36
C SER A 189 -16.41 -2.07 -27.21
N CYS A 190 -17.69 -2.32 -27.38
CA CYS A 190 -18.23 -3.53 -28.01
C CYS A 190 -19.73 -3.32 -28.21
N ASN A 191 -20.17 -3.39 -29.46
CA ASN A 191 -21.56 -3.27 -29.86
C ASN A 191 -22.46 -4.24 -29.11
N THR A 192 -23.16 -3.77 -28.10
CA THR A 192 -24.52 -4.20 -27.75
C THR A 192 -25.06 -3.30 -26.65
N LEU A 193 -25.90 -2.36 -27.05
CA LEU A 193 -26.81 -1.66 -26.13
C LEU A 193 -27.77 -2.70 -25.55
N VAL A 194 -27.76 -2.87 -24.24
CA VAL A 194 -28.91 -3.39 -23.51
C VAL A 194 -29.41 -2.25 -22.64
N ALA A 195 -30.43 -1.58 -23.13
CA ALA A 195 -31.24 -0.69 -22.32
C ALA A 195 -32.03 -1.55 -21.33
N LEU A 196 -31.98 -1.18 -20.05
CA LEU A 196 -32.95 -1.53 -19.03
C LEU A 196 -33.57 -0.25 -18.49
#